data_964358db1b6c1b6ffc0ded20ac5abf02
#
_entry.id   964358db1b6c1b6ffc0ded20ac5abf02
#
_cell.length_a   1.000
_cell.length_b   1.000
_cell.length_c   1.000
_cell.angle_alpha   90.00
_cell.angle_beta   90.00
_cell.angle_gamma   90.00
#
_symmetry.space_group_name_H-M   'P 1'
#
loop_
_entity.id
_entity.type
_entity.pdbx_description
1 polymer ?
#
loop_
_entity_poly.entity_id
_entity_poly.type
_entity_poly.pdbx_seq_one_letter_code
_entity_poly.pdbx_strand_id
1 'polypeptide(L)' 'MREKLKAARTKKKMTQQQVADQLKIGLRHYKKIESGETMGSIAIWDMLEDLFQINQRVLRENHHGTEDNP' A
#
# COMPACT_ATOMS: atom_id res chain seq x y z
N MET A 1 6.38 -7.86 -0.22
CA MET A 1 5.05 -7.37 -0.55
C MET A 1 4.36 -6.79 0.66
N ARG A 2 3.65 -5.70 0.48
CA ARG A 2 2.89 -5.11 1.57
C ARG A 2 1.51 -5.74 1.65
N GLU A 3 1.44 -6.88 2.29
CA GLU A 3 0.21 -7.67 2.33
C GLU A 3 -0.93 -6.99 3.06
N LYS A 4 -0.61 -6.23 4.11
CA LYS A 4 -1.65 -5.51 4.84
C LYS A 4 -2.28 -4.43 3.99
N LEU A 5 -1.48 -3.77 3.15
CA LEU A 5 -2.00 -2.78 2.23
C LEU A 5 -2.91 -3.43 1.20
N LYS A 6 -2.45 -4.54 0.63
CA LYS A 6 -3.27 -5.27 -0.35
C LYS A 6 -4.57 -5.73 0.28
N ALA A 7 -4.51 -6.25 1.50
CA ALA A 7 -5.69 -6.73 2.20
C ALA A 7 -6.68 -5.59 2.47
N ALA A 8 -6.17 -4.42 2.87
CA ALA A 8 -7.04 -3.28 3.11
C ALA A 8 -7.75 -2.85 1.82
N ARG A 9 -7.01 -2.85 0.72
CA ARG A 9 -7.58 -2.49 -0.58
C ARG A 9 -8.67 -3.48 -0.99
N THR A 10 -8.38 -4.77 -0.91
CA THR A 10 -9.34 -5.77 -1.35
C THR A 10 -10.55 -5.84 -0.43
N LYS A 11 -10.37 -5.54 0.84
CA LYS A 11 -11.49 -5.49 1.78
C LYS A 11 -12.47 -4.39 1.38
N LYS A 12 -11.97 -3.30 0.83
CA LYS A 12 -12.83 -2.23 0.32
C LYS A 12 -13.28 -2.47 -1.11
N LYS A 13 -12.91 -3.62 -1.67
CA LYS A 13 -13.29 -4.00 -3.03
C LYS A 13 -12.80 -2.98 -4.06
N MET A 14 -11.63 -2.44 -3.85
CA MET A 14 -11.02 -1.48 -4.75
C MET A 14 -9.95 -2.14 -5.60
N THR A 15 -9.89 -1.74 -6.87
CA THR A 15 -8.79 -2.17 -7.73
C THR A 15 -7.57 -1.31 -7.46
N GLN A 16 -6.41 -1.77 -7.92
CA GLN A 16 -5.19 -0.97 -7.80
C GLN A 16 -5.34 0.36 -8.52
N GLN A 17 -6.03 0.34 -9.68
CA GLN A 17 -6.25 1.57 -10.43
C GLN A 17 -7.10 2.57 -9.64
N GLN A 18 -8.13 2.06 -8.96
CA GLN A 18 -8.99 2.94 -8.16
C GLN A 18 -8.22 3.59 -7.02
N VAL A 19 -7.35 2.83 -6.37
CA VAL A 19 -6.54 3.40 -5.29
C VAL A 19 -5.55 4.40 -5.86
N ALA A 20 -4.90 4.06 -6.97
CA ALA A 20 -3.96 4.99 -7.60
C ALA A 20 -4.66 6.30 -7.95
N ASP A 21 -5.88 6.21 -8.46
CA ASP A 21 -6.65 7.41 -8.80
C ASP A 21 -6.97 8.24 -7.56
N GLN A 22 -7.32 7.59 -6.46
CA GLN A 22 -7.57 8.30 -5.21
C GLN A 22 -6.33 9.02 -4.71
N LEU A 23 -5.17 8.41 -4.91
CA LEU A 23 -3.90 9.00 -4.48
C LEU A 23 -3.35 9.98 -5.51
N LYS A 24 -3.97 10.05 -6.69
CA LYS A 24 -3.52 10.91 -7.80
C LYS A 24 -2.11 10.56 -8.24
N ILE A 25 -1.84 9.28 -8.32
CA ILE A 25 -0.55 8.76 -8.81
C ILE A 25 -0.82 7.76 -9.93
N GLY A 26 0.22 7.42 -10.68
CA GLY A 26 0.08 6.44 -11.75
C GLY A 26 -0.09 5.03 -11.20
N LEU A 27 -0.75 4.19 -11.99
CA LEU A 27 -0.97 2.80 -11.61
C LEU A 27 0.35 2.07 -11.38
N ARG A 28 1.33 2.29 -12.25
CA ARG A 28 2.63 1.64 -12.11
C ARG A 28 3.28 2.01 -10.78
N HIS A 29 3.19 3.28 -10.41
CA HIS A 29 3.76 3.74 -9.16
C HIS A 29 3.08 3.06 -7.97
N TYR A 30 1.75 3.00 -8.00
CA TYR A 30 1.02 2.34 -6.93
C TYR A 30 1.37 0.85 -6.84
N LYS A 31 1.48 0.18 -7.99
CA LYS A 31 1.84 -1.24 -8.00
C LYS A 31 3.18 -1.48 -7.32
N LYS A 32 4.15 -0.59 -7.54
CA LYS A 32 5.45 -0.71 -6.90
C LYS A 32 5.37 -0.51 -5.39
N ILE A 33 4.49 0.38 -4.96
CA ILE A 33 4.28 0.59 -3.53
C ILE A 33 3.68 -0.65 -2.89
N GLU A 34 2.64 -1.20 -3.50
CA GLU A 34 1.98 -2.37 -2.94
C GLU A 34 2.88 -3.60 -2.97
N SER A 35 3.68 -3.76 -4.01
CA SER A 35 4.60 -4.90 -4.12
C SER A 35 5.79 -4.81 -3.17
N GLY A 36 6.05 -3.62 -2.64
CA GLY A 36 7.19 -3.42 -1.75
C GLY A 36 8.44 -2.96 -2.45
N GLU A 37 8.41 -2.73 -3.77
CA GLU A 37 9.58 -2.29 -4.50
C GLU A 37 10.01 -0.88 -4.10
N THR A 38 9.06 -0.04 -3.74
CA THR A 38 9.37 1.33 -3.36
C THR A 38 8.60 1.72 -2.11
N MET A 39 9.14 2.69 -1.38
CA MET A 39 8.51 3.14 -0.15
C MET A 39 7.33 4.09 -0.40
N GLY A 40 7.43 4.93 -1.39
CA GLY A 40 6.45 5.98 -1.56
C GLY A 40 6.72 7.15 -0.63
N SER A 41 5.97 8.23 -0.77
CA SER A 41 6.16 9.44 0.01
C SER A 41 5.29 9.42 1.27
N ILE A 42 5.63 10.28 2.21
CA ILE A 42 4.84 10.44 3.43
C ILE A 42 3.42 10.85 3.07
N ALA A 43 3.27 11.74 2.09
CA ALA A 43 1.94 12.20 1.68
C ALA A 43 1.08 11.05 1.20
N ILE A 44 1.66 10.12 0.45
CA ILE A 44 0.94 8.96 -0.03
C ILE A 44 0.45 8.11 1.14
N TRP A 45 1.31 7.88 2.13
CA TRP A 45 0.93 7.08 3.29
C TRP A 45 -0.12 7.74 4.15
N ASP A 46 -0.08 9.08 4.26
CA ASP A 46 -1.12 9.80 4.97
C ASP A 46 -2.47 9.60 4.28
N MET A 47 -2.47 9.66 2.94
CA MET A 47 -3.70 9.48 2.17
C MET A 47 -4.21 8.05 2.29
N LEU A 48 -3.31 7.07 2.28
CA LEU A 48 -3.71 5.67 2.43
C LEU A 48 -4.29 5.41 3.81
N GLU A 49 -3.71 6.02 4.83
CA GLU A 49 -4.23 5.88 6.18
C GLU A 49 -5.65 6.44 6.27
N ASP A 50 -5.88 7.58 5.66
CA ASP A 50 -7.21 8.18 5.63
C ASP A 50 -8.18 7.31 4.85
N LEU A 51 -7.74 6.80 3.71
CA LEU A 51 -8.61 6.02 2.83
C LEU A 51 -9.04 4.71 3.49
N PHE A 52 -8.12 4.02 4.13
CA PHE A 52 -8.39 2.69 4.68
C PHE A 52 -8.67 2.70 6.18
N GLN A 53 -8.47 3.82 6.84
CA GLN A 53 -8.68 3.95 8.29
C GLN A 53 -7.86 2.93 9.07
N ILE A 54 -6.64 2.71 8.63
CA ILE A 54 -5.68 1.81 9.26
C ILE A 54 -4.38 2.58 9.41
N ASN A 55 -3.75 2.46 10.58
CA ASN A 55 -2.50 3.14 10.85
C ASN A 55 -1.49 2.84 9.74
N GLN A 56 -0.86 3.88 9.21
CA GLN A 56 0.07 3.70 8.09
C GLN A 56 1.26 2.82 8.43
N ARG A 57 1.63 2.75 9.69
CA ARG A 57 2.72 1.87 10.11
C ARG A 57 2.37 0.42 9.78
N VAL A 58 1.11 0.03 9.97
CA VAL A 58 0.64 -1.31 9.62
C VAL A 58 0.62 -1.49 8.12
N LEU A 59 0.09 -0.48 7.41
CA LEU A 59 -0.01 -0.56 5.95
C LEU A 59 1.37 -0.64 5.28
N ARG A 60 2.37 -0.02 5.88
CA ARG A 60 3.72 -0.01 5.31
C ARG A 60 4.49 -1.30 5.53
N GLU A 61 4.00 -2.20 6.38
CA GLU A 61 4.71 -3.45 6.61
C GLU A 61 4.99 -4.13 5.29
N ASN A 62 6.22 -4.55 5.12
CA ASN A 62 6.68 -5.13 3.87
C ASN A 62 7.38 -6.44 4.17
N HIS A 63 6.74 -7.53 3.80
CA HIS A 63 7.28 -8.85 4.06
C HIS A 63 8.00 -9.36 2.83
N HIS A 64 9.31 -9.51 2.95
CA HIS A 64 10.09 -10.17 1.92
C HIS A 64 10.02 -11.66 2.17
N GLY A 65 10.02 -12.42 1.14
CA GLY A 65 9.88 -13.86 1.28
C GLY A 65 10.94 -14.51 2.14
N THR A 66 11.93 -13.78 2.51
CA THR A 66 13.01 -14.31 3.30
C THR A 66 12.93 -13.96 4.75
N GLU A 67 12.37 -13.44 5.26
CA GLU A 67 12.54 -13.01 6.46
C GLU A 67 12.45 -13.64 7.44
N ASP A 68 12.74 -13.86 7.53
CA ASP A 68 12.69 -14.28 8.33
C ASP A 68 13.16 -14.21 9.23
N ASN A 69 13.48 -13.79 9.34
CA ASN A 69 13.84 -13.67 10.13
C ASN A 69 13.84 -13.71 10.85
N PRO A 70 14.17 -13.74 11.20
CA PRO A 70 14.36 -13.75 11.99
C PRO A 70 14.62 -14.01 12.66
#